data_17c5853c9750f2e75b049f42fa88bbbb
#
_entry.id   17c5853c9750f2e75b049f42fa88bbbb
#
_cell.length_a   1.000
_cell.length_b   1.000
_cell.length_c   1.000
_cell.angle_alpha   90.00
_cell.angle_beta   90.00
_cell.angle_gamma   90.00
#
_symmetry.space_group_name_H-M   'P 1'
#
loop_
_entity.id
_entity.type
_entity.pdbx_description
1 polymer ?
#
loop_
_entity_poly.entity_id
_entity_poly.type
_entity_poly.pdbx_seq_one_letter_code
_entity_poly.pdbx_strand_id
1 'polypeptide(L)'
;MFGRKFTEFSCAAILILASPNLTAAESLRDSLRNAYQNSGLLVQNRALLRAADEKVAGAVAALRPVISWSSKFSHSYNDVANSDSVTTSLNAKWLLYDFGSSDLQTEALEKTVLATRESLVSIEQNVLLRAVTAHMNYRRSVEFVSLRSANVELIEQELRAAQDRFEVGEVTRTDVALAEARLASARAALAGAQGDLAKAAAEYHAVVGRKPGDLVTPSRLPKLPKDASAAIATARAHHPNLKRVQYEVAAAELALKVAQQDYRPKFEAGAGLSNVDLDSSLTRNLSLTVSGPIYSGGAIASASRAAMAQRDAKRAGLHVAGLEVEQEVRNAFVVLEVARAKGTATDRQIEAASVAFRGVREEASLGARTTLDVLNAEQELLDARVSRISTRIDEQIASYSLLAAMGKLTATELDLGVKTYDPAEYYNLVKSAPRAKSKQGAALDRVLQGLAGN
;
A
#
# COMPACT_ATOMS: atom_id res chain seq x y z
N MET A 1 -40.29 -15.42 69.49
CA MET A 1 -39.48 -14.34 70.07
C MET A 1 -38.68 -13.73 68.94
N PHE A 2 -38.95 -12.45 68.70
CA PHE A 2 -38.52 -11.63 67.57
C PHE A 2 -37.05 -11.28 67.64
N GLY A 3 -36.34 -11.28 66.42
CA GLY A 3 -34.99 -10.72 66.24
C GLY A 3 -34.82 -10.17 64.83
N ARG A 4 -35.20 -8.91 64.65
CA ARG A 4 -34.98 -8.11 63.43
C ARG A 4 -33.49 -7.83 63.25
N LYS A 5 -32.88 -8.19 62.10
CA LYS A 5 -31.60 -7.61 61.67
C LYS A 5 -31.85 -6.61 60.55
N PHE A 6 -31.52 -5.36 60.81
CA PHE A 6 -31.40 -4.25 59.90
C PHE A 6 -30.21 -4.50 58.98
N THR A 7 -30.42 -4.49 57.67
CA THR A 7 -29.35 -4.44 56.65
C THR A 7 -29.19 -2.98 56.19
N GLU A 8 -28.05 -2.41 56.55
CA GLU A 8 -27.63 -1.08 56.05
C GLU A 8 -27.30 -1.18 54.58
N PHE A 9 -27.99 -0.38 53.76
CA PHE A 9 -27.68 -0.14 52.34
C PHE A 9 -26.58 0.95 52.29
N SER A 10 -25.34 0.51 52.03
CA SER A 10 -24.22 1.40 51.75
C SER A 10 -24.27 1.81 50.27
N CYS A 11 -24.73 3.02 49.96
CA CYS A 11 -24.61 3.63 48.64
C CYS A 11 -23.13 3.97 48.35
N ALA A 12 -22.47 3.10 47.65
CA ALA A 12 -21.16 3.41 47.02
C ALA A 12 -21.41 4.29 45.79
N ALA A 13 -21.18 5.60 45.94
CA ALA A 13 -21.13 6.55 44.82
C ALA A 13 -19.90 6.21 43.93
N ILE A 14 -20.12 5.59 42.79
CA ILE A 14 -19.08 5.41 41.75
C ILE A 14 -18.84 6.78 41.10
N LEU A 15 -17.81 7.47 41.56
CA LEU A 15 -17.22 8.61 40.84
C LEU A 15 -16.59 8.08 39.56
N ILE A 16 -17.29 8.15 38.44
CA ILE A 16 -16.74 8.02 37.11
C ILE A 16 -15.82 9.23 36.89
N LEU A 17 -14.54 9.06 37.15
CA LEU A 17 -13.47 9.94 36.69
C LEU A 17 -13.48 9.91 35.16
N ALA A 18 -14.24 10.83 34.56
CA ALA A 18 -14.08 11.19 33.17
C ALA A 18 -12.66 11.77 33.01
N SER A 19 -11.69 10.91 32.70
CA SER A 19 -10.37 11.35 32.26
C SER A 19 -10.58 12.26 31.06
N PRO A 20 -10.17 13.55 31.09
CA PRO A 20 -10.13 14.32 29.87
C PRO A 20 -9.19 13.54 28.92
N ASN A 21 -9.72 13.08 27.81
CA ASN A 21 -8.90 12.66 26.68
C ASN A 21 -8.08 13.89 26.27
N LEU A 22 -6.92 14.08 26.87
CA LEU A 22 -5.86 14.90 26.32
C LEU A 22 -5.59 14.30 24.93
N THR A 23 -6.17 14.89 23.91
CA THR A 23 -5.83 14.59 22.53
C THR A 23 -4.37 15.01 22.38
N ALA A 24 -3.48 14.07 22.69
CA ALA A 24 -2.05 14.26 22.44
C ALA A 24 -1.90 14.62 20.96
N ALA A 25 -1.19 15.70 20.71
CA ALA A 25 -0.92 16.17 19.35
C ALA A 25 -0.36 15.03 18.53
N GLU A 26 -1.03 14.69 17.41
CA GLU A 26 -0.73 13.53 16.59
C GLU A 26 0.46 13.80 15.67
N SER A 27 1.53 13.03 15.85
CA SER A 27 2.71 13.13 15.01
C SER A 27 2.51 12.38 13.67
N LEU A 28 3.33 12.73 12.65
CA LEU A 28 3.38 11.98 11.40
C LEU A 28 3.68 10.49 11.64
N ARG A 29 4.55 10.18 12.62
CA ARG A 29 4.86 8.80 12.99
C ARG A 29 3.63 8.02 13.46
N ASP A 30 2.74 8.66 14.21
CA ASP A 30 1.50 8.03 14.67
C ASP A 30 0.51 7.81 13.52
N SER A 31 0.41 8.77 12.59
CA SER A 31 -0.38 8.62 11.37
C SER A 31 0.12 7.46 10.52
N LEU A 32 1.44 7.33 10.32
CA LEU A 32 2.05 6.24 9.57
C LEU A 32 1.85 4.88 10.25
N ARG A 33 1.98 4.83 11.59
CA ARG A 33 1.70 3.62 12.38
C ARG A 33 0.28 3.15 12.19
N ASN A 34 -0.68 4.05 12.33
CA ASN A 34 -2.11 3.72 12.18
C ASN A 34 -2.44 3.32 10.74
N ALA A 35 -1.91 4.01 9.73
CA ALA A 35 -2.11 3.65 8.32
C ALA A 35 -1.57 2.24 8.02
N TYR A 36 -0.39 1.89 8.55
CA TYR A 36 0.18 0.54 8.38
C TYR A 36 -0.69 -0.54 9.04
N GLN A 37 -1.21 -0.27 10.24
CA GLN A 37 -2.04 -1.23 10.99
C GLN A 37 -3.44 -1.39 10.40
N ASN A 38 -4.05 -0.30 9.93
CA ASN A 38 -5.44 -0.28 9.45
C ASN A 38 -5.57 -0.49 7.94
N SER A 39 -4.45 -0.67 7.20
CA SER A 39 -4.50 -0.79 5.74
C SER A 39 -5.11 -2.11 5.28
N GLY A 40 -6.34 -2.06 4.75
CA GLY A 40 -6.97 -3.20 4.07
C GLY A 40 -6.16 -3.69 2.86
N LEU A 41 -5.42 -2.80 2.18
CA LEU A 41 -4.56 -3.15 1.06
C LEU A 41 -3.38 -4.05 1.49
N LEU A 42 -2.77 -3.78 2.66
CA LEU A 42 -1.74 -4.65 3.23
C LEU A 42 -2.31 -6.00 3.64
N VAL A 43 -3.48 -6.03 4.27
CA VAL A 43 -4.17 -7.29 4.63
C VAL A 43 -4.48 -8.13 3.40
N GLN A 44 -5.01 -7.52 2.34
CA GLN A 44 -5.27 -8.19 1.07
C GLN A 44 -3.99 -8.80 0.46
N ASN A 45 -2.90 -8.03 0.38
CA ASN A 45 -1.67 -8.51 -0.24
C ASN A 45 -0.93 -9.55 0.62
N ARG A 46 -1.04 -9.49 1.95
CA ARG A 46 -0.58 -10.57 2.84
C ARG A 46 -1.35 -11.87 2.59
N ALA A 47 -2.66 -11.79 2.33
CA ALA A 47 -3.45 -12.97 1.96
C ALA A 47 -3.04 -13.53 0.59
N LEU A 48 -2.76 -12.68 -0.40
CA LEU A 48 -2.24 -13.10 -1.70
C LEU A 48 -0.86 -13.76 -1.60
N LEU A 49 0.01 -13.26 -0.72
CA LEU A 49 1.30 -13.90 -0.43
C LEU A 49 1.12 -15.29 0.17
N ARG A 50 0.22 -15.46 1.14
CA ARG A 50 -0.10 -16.80 1.69
C ARG A 50 -0.62 -17.75 0.61
N ALA A 51 -1.44 -17.27 -0.31
CA ALA A 51 -1.89 -18.07 -1.44
C ALA A 51 -0.75 -18.46 -2.40
N ALA A 52 0.28 -17.62 -2.53
CA ALA A 52 1.49 -17.98 -3.29
C ALA A 52 2.33 -19.02 -2.55
N ASP A 53 2.47 -18.92 -1.22
CA ASP A 53 3.14 -19.90 -0.39
C ASP A 53 2.47 -21.29 -0.51
N GLU A 54 1.13 -21.35 -0.52
CA GLU A 54 0.38 -22.60 -0.72
C GLU A 54 0.58 -23.24 -2.09
N LYS A 55 0.89 -22.45 -3.13
CA LYS A 55 1.25 -23.02 -4.45
C LYS A 55 2.55 -23.81 -4.37
N VAL A 56 3.54 -23.35 -3.59
CA VAL A 56 4.77 -24.12 -3.31
C VAL A 56 4.44 -25.40 -2.55
N ALA A 57 3.62 -25.30 -1.51
CA ALA A 57 3.15 -26.47 -0.76
C ALA A 57 2.42 -27.47 -1.67
N GLY A 58 1.59 -27.00 -2.60
CA GLY A 58 0.91 -27.83 -3.59
C GLY A 58 1.88 -28.57 -4.51
N ALA A 59 2.96 -27.91 -4.97
CA ALA A 59 4.00 -28.55 -5.78
C ALA A 59 4.73 -29.64 -5.00
N VAL A 60 5.10 -29.37 -3.75
CA VAL A 60 5.71 -30.38 -2.84
C VAL A 60 4.75 -31.54 -2.55
N ALA A 61 3.45 -31.26 -2.41
CA ALA A 61 2.43 -32.30 -2.20
C ALA A 61 2.30 -33.23 -3.42
N ALA A 62 2.49 -32.72 -4.64
CA ALA A 62 2.44 -33.51 -5.87
C ALA A 62 3.54 -34.60 -5.96
N LEU A 63 4.64 -34.44 -5.21
CA LEU A 63 5.69 -35.46 -5.08
C LEU A 63 5.32 -36.64 -4.14
N ARG A 64 4.18 -36.54 -3.44
CA ARG A 64 3.73 -37.56 -2.48
C ARG A 64 2.74 -38.53 -3.11
N PRO A 65 2.59 -39.73 -2.55
CA PRO A 65 1.53 -40.65 -2.98
C PRO A 65 0.15 -40.01 -2.84
N VAL A 66 -0.63 -40.03 -3.92
CA VAL A 66 -2.04 -39.58 -3.95
C VAL A 66 -2.93 -40.80 -3.96
N ILE A 67 -3.87 -40.87 -3.02
CA ILE A 67 -4.86 -41.95 -2.93
C ILE A 67 -6.22 -41.34 -3.31
N SER A 68 -6.87 -41.95 -4.30
CA SER A 68 -8.19 -41.55 -4.77
C SER A 68 -9.14 -42.74 -4.82
N TRP A 69 -10.42 -42.49 -4.59
CA TRP A 69 -11.47 -43.45 -4.82
C TRP A 69 -12.38 -42.94 -5.95
N SER A 70 -12.96 -43.85 -6.68
CA SER A 70 -13.98 -43.55 -7.69
C SER A 70 -15.01 -44.70 -7.75
N SER A 71 -16.27 -44.34 -7.96
CA SER A 71 -17.31 -45.28 -8.30
C SER A 71 -17.93 -44.85 -9.61
N LYS A 72 -17.91 -45.75 -10.61
CA LYS A 72 -18.39 -45.48 -11.97
C LYS A 72 -19.54 -46.42 -12.26
N PHE A 73 -20.72 -45.90 -12.55
CA PHE A 73 -21.79 -46.62 -13.21
C PHE A 73 -21.59 -46.54 -14.72
N SER A 74 -21.66 -47.66 -15.42
CA SER A 74 -21.55 -47.78 -16.86
C SER A 74 -22.75 -48.58 -17.38
N HIS A 75 -23.53 -47.98 -18.31
CA HIS A 75 -24.50 -48.69 -19.10
C HIS A 75 -23.90 -48.87 -20.51
N SER A 76 -23.74 -50.11 -20.94
CA SER A 76 -23.20 -50.45 -22.26
C SER A 76 -24.34 -51.02 -23.11
N TYR A 77 -24.58 -50.36 -24.24
CA TYR A 77 -25.57 -50.78 -25.23
C TYR A 77 -24.84 -51.33 -26.44
N ASN A 78 -25.07 -52.58 -26.77
CA ASN A 78 -24.61 -53.18 -28.01
C ASN A 78 -25.69 -54.09 -28.61
N ASP A 79 -25.55 -54.47 -29.88
CA ASP A 79 -26.57 -55.25 -30.61
C ASP A 79 -26.80 -56.68 -30.07
N VAL A 80 -26.02 -57.11 -29.09
CA VAL A 80 -26.09 -58.50 -28.54
C VAL A 80 -26.67 -58.50 -27.13
N ALA A 81 -26.30 -57.56 -26.29
CA ALA A 81 -26.79 -57.47 -24.93
C ALA A 81 -26.56 -56.09 -24.28
N ASN A 82 -27.49 -55.63 -23.48
CA ASN A 82 -27.29 -54.50 -22.60
C ASN A 82 -26.66 -54.98 -21.30
N SER A 83 -25.65 -54.27 -20.81
CA SER A 83 -25.06 -54.60 -19.54
C SER A 83 -24.89 -53.35 -18.71
N ASP A 84 -25.31 -53.41 -17.47
CA ASP A 84 -25.04 -52.42 -16.42
C ASP A 84 -23.89 -52.89 -15.56
N SER A 85 -23.01 -52.00 -15.21
CA SER A 85 -21.95 -52.30 -14.27
C SER A 85 -21.63 -51.13 -13.34
N VAL A 86 -21.34 -51.43 -12.08
CA VAL A 86 -20.85 -50.46 -11.11
C VAL A 86 -19.42 -50.84 -10.75
N THR A 87 -18.47 -50.06 -11.16
CA THR A 87 -17.04 -50.26 -10.82
C THR A 87 -16.63 -49.33 -9.72
N THR A 88 -16.29 -49.84 -8.55
CA THR A 88 -15.71 -49.08 -7.46
C THR A 88 -14.21 -49.33 -7.37
N SER A 89 -13.41 -48.29 -7.37
CA SER A 89 -11.94 -48.35 -7.40
C SER A 89 -11.32 -47.50 -6.32
N LEU A 90 -10.26 -48.00 -5.71
CA LEU A 90 -9.32 -47.25 -4.87
C LEU A 90 -7.97 -47.30 -5.54
N ASN A 91 -7.42 -46.14 -5.90
CA ASN A 91 -6.17 -46.02 -6.64
C ASN A 91 -5.17 -45.18 -5.86
N ALA A 92 -3.94 -45.66 -5.74
CA ALA A 92 -2.79 -44.92 -5.28
C ALA A 92 -1.82 -44.68 -6.43
N LYS A 93 -1.37 -43.43 -6.60
CA LYS A 93 -0.40 -43.03 -7.62
C LYS A 93 0.71 -42.24 -6.96
N TRP A 94 1.97 -42.54 -7.33
CA TRP A 94 3.14 -41.90 -6.80
C TRP A 94 4.17 -41.66 -7.90
N LEU A 95 4.59 -40.41 -8.09
CA LEU A 95 5.70 -40.03 -8.92
C LEU A 95 7.01 -40.43 -8.20
N LEU A 96 7.76 -41.38 -8.76
CA LEU A 96 9.00 -41.87 -8.17
C LEU A 96 10.20 -41.02 -8.63
N TYR A 97 10.25 -40.70 -9.92
CA TYR A 97 11.37 -39.98 -10.49
C TYR A 97 11.01 -39.34 -11.84
N ASP A 98 11.40 -38.06 -12.02
CA ASP A 98 11.15 -37.25 -13.21
C ASP A 98 12.38 -36.42 -13.63
N PHE A 99 13.58 -36.88 -13.27
CA PHE A 99 14.85 -36.21 -13.57
C PHE A 99 14.97 -34.80 -13.01
N GLY A 100 14.27 -34.51 -11.91
CA GLY A 100 14.29 -33.21 -11.22
C GLY A 100 13.39 -32.14 -11.84
N SER A 101 12.49 -32.50 -12.74
CA SER A 101 11.54 -31.55 -13.33
C SER A 101 10.63 -30.93 -12.27
N SER A 102 10.09 -31.73 -11.37
CA SER A 102 9.25 -31.27 -10.25
C SER A 102 10.02 -30.42 -9.24
N ASP A 103 11.29 -30.74 -8.98
CA ASP A 103 12.15 -29.93 -8.10
C ASP A 103 12.40 -28.54 -8.71
N LEU A 104 12.73 -28.48 -10.01
CA LEU A 104 12.90 -27.21 -10.73
C LEU A 104 11.60 -26.39 -10.75
N GLN A 105 10.44 -27.05 -10.91
CA GLN A 105 9.15 -26.38 -10.86
C GLN A 105 8.86 -25.81 -9.46
N THR A 106 9.18 -26.55 -8.42
CA THR A 106 9.04 -26.10 -7.03
C THR A 106 9.95 -24.89 -6.77
N GLU A 107 11.21 -24.94 -7.20
CA GLU A 107 12.15 -23.82 -7.10
C GLU A 107 11.65 -22.58 -7.86
N ALA A 108 11.08 -22.75 -9.06
CA ALA A 108 10.50 -21.65 -9.83
C ALA A 108 9.34 -20.97 -9.07
N LEU A 109 8.50 -21.76 -8.40
CA LEU A 109 7.42 -21.24 -7.53
C LEU A 109 7.99 -20.52 -6.31
N GLU A 110 9.07 -21.01 -5.71
CA GLU A 110 9.76 -20.32 -4.60
C GLU A 110 10.29 -18.94 -5.04
N LYS A 111 10.89 -18.84 -6.24
CA LYS A 111 11.29 -17.51 -6.78
C LYS A 111 10.07 -16.60 -6.98
N THR A 112 8.94 -17.17 -7.42
CA THR A 112 7.69 -16.40 -7.55
C THR A 112 7.16 -15.91 -6.19
N VAL A 113 7.28 -16.70 -5.13
CA VAL A 113 6.98 -16.26 -3.75
C VAL A 113 7.88 -15.09 -3.34
N LEU A 114 9.19 -15.19 -3.60
CA LEU A 114 10.13 -14.09 -3.31
C LEU A 114 9.77 -12.81 -4.09
N ALA A 115 9.38 -12.92 -5.36
CA ALA A 115 8.87 -11.79 -6.13
C ALA A 115 7.60 -11.18 -5.52
N THR A 116 6.69 -12.02 -5.02
CA THR A 116 5.46 -11.58 -4.34
C THR A 116 5.76 -10.87 -3.01
N ARG A 117 6.80 -11.29 -2.28
CA ARG A 117 7.27 -10.60 -1.06
C ARG A 117 7.76 -9.19 -1.37
N GLU A 118 8.55 -9.02 -2.43
CA GLU A 118 9.00 -7.68 -2.86
C GLU A 118 7.82 -6.80 -3.32
N SER A 119 6.79 -7.40 -3.95
CA SER A 119 5.55 -6.69 -4.27
C SER A 119 4.85 -6.19 -3.00
N LEU A 120 4.81 -6.97 -1.92
CA LEU A 120 4.25 -6.55 -0.64
C LEU A 120 5.00 -5.35 -0.05
N VAL A 121 6.34 -5.33 -0.16
CA VAL A 121 7.16 -4.17 0.26
C VAL A 121 6.81 -2.92 -0.57
N SER A 122 6.61 -3.07 -1.89
CA SER A 122 6.18 -1.96 -2.74
C SER A 122 4.80 -1.42 -2.33
N ILE A 123 3.85 -2.29 -1.99
CA ILE A 123 2.53 -1.90 -1.48
C ILE A 123 2.65 -1.19 -0.12
N GLU A 124 3.53 -1.65 0.76
CA GLU A 124 3.81 -0.97 2.03
C GLU A 124 4.29 0.46 1.79
N GLN A 125 5.24 0.66 0.88
CA GLN A 125 5.73 1.99 0.53
C GLN A 125 4.62 2.90 0.00
N ASN A 126 3.75 2.38 -0.86
CA ASN A 126 2.61 3.13 -1.39
C ASN A 126 1.63 3.54 -0.29
N VAL A 127 1.33 2.64 0.66
CA VAL A 127 0.46 2.93 1.81
C VAL A 127 1.07 4.02 2.69
N LEU A 128 2.36 3.90 3.01
CA LEU A 128 3.05 4.88 3.83
C LEU A 128 3.18 6.24 3.14
N LEU A 129 3.49 6.28 1.84
CA LEU A 129 3.57 7.54 1.08
C LEU A 129 2.20 8.22 1.00
N ARG A 130 1.13 7.46 0.78
CA ARG A 130 -0.24 7.98 0.78
C ARG A 130 -0.61 8.55 2.16
N ALA A 131 -0.17 7.91 3.25
CA ALA A 131 -0.39 8.40 4.60
C ALA A 131 0.38 9.71 4.89
N VAL A 132 1.65 9.81 4.43
CA VAL A 132 2.40 11.08 4.47
C VAL A 132 1.63 12.18 3.75
N THR A 133 1.20 11.91 2.52
CA THR A 133 0.49 12.87 1.68
C THR A 133 -0.83 13.32 2.31
N ALA A 134 -1.61 12.38 2.86
CA ALA A 134 -2.86 12.69 3.55
C ALA A 134 -2.64 13.55 4.80
N HIS A 135 -1.65 13.21 5.64
CA HIS A 135 -1.27 13.98 6.82
C HIS A 135 -0.86 15.42 6.45
N MET A 136 0.01 15.56 5.45
CA MET A 136 0.54 16.86 5.03
C MET A 136 -0.52 17.72 4.36
N ASN A 137 -1.39 17.15 3.52
CA ASN A 137 -2.47 17.87 2.87
C ASN A 137 -3.55 18.33 3.87
N TYR A 138 -3.88 17.53 4.87
CA TYR A 138 -4.78 17.97 5.93
C TYR A 138 -4.20 19.18 6.66
N ARG A 139 -2.94 19.14 7.03
CA ARG A 139 -2.25 20.27 7.65
C ARG A 139 -2.23 21.52 6.77
N ARG A 140 -1.95 21.35 5.46
CA ARG A 140 -2.03 22.44 4.48
C ARG A 140 -3.41 23.10 4.51
N SER A 141 -4.47 22.31 4.51
CA SER A 141 -5.84 22.81 4.52
C SER A 141 -6.19 23.53 5.82
N VAL A 142 -5.71 23.04 6.97
CA VAL A 142 -5.87 23.73 8.26
C VAL A 142 -5.20 25.10 8.24
N GLU A 143 -3.94 25.17 7.77
CA GLU A 143 -3.19 26.43 7.67
C GLU A 143 -3.85 27.40 6.68
N PHE A 144 -4.43 26.90 5.57
CA PHE A 144 -5.16 27.73 4.60
C PHE A 144 -6.45 28.30 5.18
N VAL A 145 -7.24 27.51 5.90
CA VAL A 145 -8.46 28.00 6.56
C VAL A 145 -8.10 29.10 7.55
N SER A 146 -7.08 28.88 8.38
CA SER A 146 -6.60 29.90 9.34
C SER A 146 -6.16 31.19 8.64
N LEU A 147 -5.37 31.07 7.58
CA LEU A 147 -4.90 32.23 6.81
C LEU A 147 -6.06 32.99 6.12
N ARG A 148 -7.02 32.26 5.50
CA ARG A 148 -8.18 32.86 4.83
C ARG A 148 -9.15 33.48 5.83
N SER A 149 -9.31 32.90 7.03
CA SER A 149 -10.11 33.51 8.11
C SER A 149 -9.52 34.84 8.57
N ALA A 150 -8.19 34.87 8.82
CA ALA A 150 -7.50 36.13 9.19
C ALA A 150 -7.59 37.19 8.09
N ASN A 151 -7.55 36.77 6.82
CA ASN A 151 -7.72 37.70 5.69
C ASN A 151 -9.14 38.28 5.64
N VAL A 152 -10.20 37.48 5.86
CA VAL A 152 -11.57 38.01 5.94
C VAL A 152 -11.70 39.05 7.04
N GLU A 153 -11.15 38.78 8.23
CA GLU A 153 -11.17 39.72 9.35
C GLU A 153 -10.45 41.04 9.02
N LEU A 154 -9.31 40.96 8.36
CA LEU A 154 -8.56 42.13 7.92
C LEU A 154 -9.34 42.97 6.89
N ILE A 155 -9.92 42.34 5.87
CA ILE A 155 -10.72 43.05 4.86
C ILE A 155 -11.99 43.63 5.48
N GLU A 156 -12.60 43.03 6.47
CA GLU A 156 -13.70 43.61 7.24
C GLU A 156 -13.29 44.87 7.98
N GLN A 157 -12.07 44.95 8.50
CA GLN A 157 -11.51 46.13 9.12
C GLN A 157 -11.29 47.26 8.10
N GLU A 158 -10.68 46.92 6.93
CA GLU A 158 -10.46 47.89 5.87
C GLU A 158 -11.76 48.41 5.24
N LEU A 159 -12.81 47.57 5.15
CA LEU A 159 -14.14 48.00 4.71
C LEU A 159 -14.76 49.03 5.71
N ARG A 160 -14.68 48.73 7.00
CA ARG A 160 -15.17 49.69 8.03
C ARG A 160 -14.42 51.01 7.93
N ALA A 161 -13.09 50.99 7.81
CA ALA A 161 -12.28 52.19 7.64
C ALA A 161 -12.64 52.97 6.37
N ALA A 162 -12.94 52.28 5.27
CA ALA A 162 -13.39 52.94 4.02
C ALA A 162 -14.78 53.56 4.18
N GLN A 163 -15.71 52.93 4.93
CA GLN A 163 -17.03 53.49 5.21
C GLN A 163 -16.95 54.74 6.10
N ASP A 164 -16.13 54.70 7.18
CA ASP A 164 -15.91 55.86 8.06
C ASP A 164 -15.34 57.09 7.31
N ARG A 165 -14.35 56.84 6.40
CA ARG A 165 -13.79 57.91 5.55
C ARG A 165 -14.75 58.40 4.51
N PHE A 166 -15.64 57.59 3.99
CA PHE A 166 -16.70 57.99 3.08
C PHE A 166 -17.72 58.94 3.77
N GLU A 167 -18.09 58.67 5.02
CA GLU A 167 -18.99 59.52 5.77
C GLU A 167 -18.45 60.94 5.99
N VAL A 168 -17.13 61.07 6.11
CA VAL A 168 -16.46 62.41 6.21
C VAL A 168 -16.03 62.99 4.87
N GLY A 169 -16.29 62.28 3.76
CA GLY A 169 -16.05 62.79 2.42
C GLY A 169 -14.58 62.63 1.90
N GLU A 170 -13.75 61.84 2.57
CA GLU A 170 -12.34 61.60 2.23
C GLU A 170 -12.15 60.60 1.10
N VAL A 171 -13.08 59.64 0.90
CA VAL A 171 -13.03 58.62 -0.17
C VAL A 171 -14.34 58.58 -0.95
N THR A 172 -14.33 57.89 -2.10
CA THR A 172 -15.49 57.81 -2.99
C THR A 172 -16.37 56.60 -2.66
N ARG A 173 -17.62 56.60 -3.12
CA ARG A 173 -18.52 55.44 -3.04
C ARG A 173 -17.95 54.24 -3.78
N THR A 174 -17.14 54.49 -4.83
CA THR A 174 -16.44 53.44 -5.58
C THR A 174 -15.42 52.71 -4.71
N ASP A 175 -14.72 53.37 -3.79
CA ASP A 175 -13.75 52.77 -2.88
C ASP A 175 -14.44 51.82 -1.88
N VAL A 176 -15.60 52.22 -1.35
CA VAL A 176 -16.42 51.36 -0.48
C VAL A 176 -16.91 50.12 -1.25
N ALA A 177 -17.43 50.32 -2.48
CA ALA A 177 -17.91 49.21 -3.29
C ALA A 177 -16.79 48.21 -3.65
N LEU A 178 -15.55 48.69 -3.88
CA LEU A 178 -14.38 47.84 -4.09
C LEU A 178 -14.02 47.01 -2.85
N ALA A 179 -14.08 47.64 -1.65
CA ALA A 179 -13.84 46.91 -0.39
C ALA A 179 -14.94 45.84 -0.12
N GLU A 180 -16.21 46.16 -0.41
CA GLU A 180 -17.32 45.21 -0.33
C GLU A 180 -17.12 44.02 -1.28
N ALA A 181 -16.71 44.29 -2.54
CA ALA A 181 -16.43 43.22 -3.51
C ALA A 181 -15.25 42.34 -3.08
N ARG A 182 -14.20 42.91 -2.49
CA ARG A 182 -13.06 42.15 -1.93
C ARG A 182 -13.47 41.30 -0.76
N LEU A 183 -14.33 41.83 0.14
CA LEU A 183 -14.86 41.04 1.28
C LEU A 183 -15.68 39.85 0.79
N ALA A 184 -16.55 40.03 -0.19
CA ALA A 184 -17.34 38.95 -0.77
C ALA A 184 -16.42 37.86 -1.39
N SER A 185 -15.36 38.27 -2.12
CA SER A 185 -14.35 37.36 -2.67
C SER A 185 -13.58 36.61 -1.59
N ALA A 186 -13.15 37.30 -0.51
CA ALA A 186 -12.44 36.68 0.60
C ALA A 186 -13.31 35.63 1.33
N ARG A 187 -14.60 35.94 1.54
CA ARG A 187 -15.56 34.98 2.13
C ARG A 187 -15.76 33.76 1.25
N ALA A 188 -15.85 33.93 -0.07
CA ALA A 188 -15.94 32.83 -1.02
C ALA A 188 -14.67 31.95 -0.98
N ALA A 189 -13.48 32.56 -0.92
CA ALA A 189 -12.21 31.86 -0.80
C ALA A 189 -12.09 31.08 0.53
N LEU A 190 -12.59 31.63 1.64
CA LEU A 190 -12.67 30.93 2.94
C LEU A 190 -13.60 29.73 2.87
N ALA A 191 -14.78 29.86 2.27
CA ALA A 191 -15.70 28.74 2.08
C ALA A 191 -15.08 27.63 1.24
N GLY A 192 -14.34 27.98 0.16
CA GLY A 192 -13.56 27.01 -0.63
C GLY A 192 -12.52 26.29 0.21
N ALA A 193 -11.73 27.01 1.02
CA ALA A 193 -10.71 26.41 1.89
C ALA A 193 -11.33 25.47 2.95
N GLN A 194 -12.49 25.81 3.51
CA GLN A 194 -13.24 24.95 4.42
C GLN A 194 -13.72 23.65 3.74
N GLY A 195 -14.17 23.76 2.48
CA GLY A 195 -14.51 22.58 1.66
C GLY A 195 -13.31 21.68 1.40
N ASP A 196 -12.15 22.26 1.11
CA ASP A 196 -10.91 21.49 0.90
C ASP A 196 -10.40 20.84 2.19
N LEU A 197 -10.57 21.50 3.34
CA LEU A 197 -10.30 20.91 4.66
C LEU A 197 -11.18 19.68 4.91
N ALA A 198 -12.46 19.76 4.60
CA ALA A 198 -13.40 18.64 4.76
C ALA A 198 -12.99 17.44 3.88
N LYS A 199 -12.58 17.69 2.62
CA LYS A 199 -12.05 16.65 1.71
C LYS A 199 -10.76 16.03 2.26
N ALA A 200 -9.83 16.87 2.72
CA ALA A 200 -8.56 16.39 3.28
C ALA A 200 -8.79 15.56 4.57
N ALA A 201 -9.76 15.94 5.41
CA ALA A 201 -10.16 15.16 6.58
C ALA A 201 -10.74 13.79 6.20
N ALA A 202 -11.55 13.72 5.15
CA ALA A 202 -12.12 12.47 4.64
C ALA A 202 -11.03 11.55 4.08
N GLU A 203 -10.08 12.07 3.28
CA GLU A 203 -8.93 11.31 2.76
C GLU A 203 -8.03 10.82 3.90
N TYR A 204 -7.73 11.66 4.89
CA TYR A 204 -6.97 11.26 6.06
C TYR A 204 -7.66 10.10 6.80
N HIS A 205 -8.96 10.20 7.03
CA HIS A 205 -9.75 9.14 7.67
C HIS A 205 -9.70 7.83 6.87
N ALA A 206 -9.83 7.91 5.55
CA ALA A 206 -9.79 6.72 4.68
C ALA A 206 -8.43 6.02 4.70
N VAL A 207 -7.33 6.77 4.82
CA VAL A 207 -5.96 6.24 4.77
C VAL A 207 -5.46 5.80 6.14
N VAL A 208 -5.71 6.61 7.19
CA VAL A 208 -5.19 6.38 8.55
C VAL A 208 -6.14 5.54 9.40
N GLY A 209 -7.43 5.49 9.02
CA GLY A 209 -8.46 4.71 9.72
C GLY A 209 -9.11 5.42 10.91
N ARG A 210 -8.79 6.71 11.14
CA ARG A 210 -9.39 7.52 12.20
C ARG A 210 -9.54 8.99 11.77
N LYS A 211 -10.44 9.72 12.43
CA LYS A 211 -10.60 11.16 12.20
C LYS A 211 -9.31 11.90 12.60
N PRO A 212 -8.89 12.92 11.83
CA PRO A 212 -7.72 13.70 12.18
C PRO A 212 -7.99 14.51 13.48
N GLY A 213 -7.01 14.50 14.37
CA GLY A 213 -6.96 15.38 15.52
C GLY A 213 -6.12 16.62 15.23
N ASP A 214 -5.42 17.11 16.25
CA ASP A 214 -4.43 18.18 16.09
C ASP A 214 -3.12 17.59 15.58
N LEU A 215 -2.87 17.72 14.26
CA LEU A 215 -1.70 17.13 13.61
C LEU A 215 -0.48 18.05 13.72
N VAL A 216 0.66 17.51 14.14
CA VAL A 216 1.92 18.24 14.27
C VAL A 216 2.78 18.11 13.02
N THR A 217 3.44 19.21 12.63
CA THR A 217 4.46 19.18 11.58
C THR A 217 5.69 18.41 12.06
N PRO A 218 6.26 17.51 11.25
CA PRO A 218 7.52 16.86 11.57
C PRO A 218 8.61 17.91 11.82
N SER A 219 9.28 17.81 12.96
CA SER A 219 10.36 18.73 13.32
C SER A 219 11.63 18.48 12.53
N ARG A 220 11.79 17.30 11.95
CA ARG A 220 12.96 16.92 11.15
C ARG A 220 12.55 16.20 9.88
N LEU A 221 13.17 16.59 8.77
CA LEU A 221 13.10 15.84 7.53
C LEU A 221 13.90 14.53 7.64
N PRO A 222 13.53 13.49 6.89
CA PRO A 222 14.32 12.26 6.84
C PRO A 222 15.73 12.54 6.30
N LYS A 223 16.69 11.70 6.70
CA LYS A 223 18.05 11.76 6.16
C LYS A 223 18.03 11.32 4.69
N LEU A 224 18.41 12.21 3.79
CA LEU A 224 18.44 11.98 2.36
C LEU A 224 19.88 12.08 1.83
N PRO A 225 20.21 11.40 0.73
CA PRO A 225 21.46 11.56 0.02
C PRO A 225 21.68 13.02 -0.42
N LYS A 226 22.93 13.42 -0.55
CA LYS A 226 23.29 14.79 -0.94
C LYS A 226 23.14 15.02 -2.45
N ASP A 227 23.22 13.98 -3.25
CA ASP A 227 23.18 14.04 -4.71
C ASP A 227 22.34 12.91 -5.30
N ALA A 228 21.90 13.11 -6.54
CA ALA A 228 21.06 12.15 -7.26
C ALA A 228 21.79 10.82 -7.52
N SER A 229 23.12 10.84 -7.69
CA SER A 229 23.91 9.62 -7.97
C SER A 229 23.90 8.67 -6.78
N ALA A 230 24.07 9.20 -5.55
CA ALA A 230 23.99 8.40 -4.33
C ALA A 230 22.56 7.88 -4.09
N ALA A 231 21.53 8.65 -4.43
CA ALA A 231 20.13 8.21 -4.37
C ALA A 231 19.87 7.05 -5.33
N ILE A 232 20.34 7.15 -6.58
CA ILE A 232 20.23 6.09 -7.60
C ILE A 232 20.99 4.83 -7.17
N ALA A 233 22.20 4.97 -6.66
CA ALA A 233 22.98 3.82 -6.15
C ALA A 233 22.22 3.09 -5.04
N THR A 234 21.59 3.84 -4.12
CA THR A 234 20.76 3.28 -3.06
C THR A 234 19.54 2.55 -3.62
N ALA A 235 18.85 3.15 -4.60
CA ALA A 235 17.67 2.57 -5.25
C ALA A 235 18.03 1.26 -5.98
N ARG A 236 19.12 1.24 -6.74
CA ARG A 236 19.59 0.03 -7.43
C ARG A 236 19.84 -1.14 -6.49
N ALA A 237 20.27 -0.87 -5.25
CA ALA A 237 20.53 -1.91 -4.26
C ALA A 237 19.28 -2.37 -3.49
N HIS A 238 18.29 -1.47 -3.28
CA HIS A 238 17.22 -1.72 -2.31
C HIS A 238 15.80 -1.66 -2.89
N HIS A 239 15.62 -1.14 -4.12
CA HIS A 239 14.28 -0.90 -4.66
C HIS A 239 13.50 -2.21 -4.86
N PRO A 240 12.31 -2.37 -4.26
CA PRO A 240 11.57 -3.63 -4.26
C PRO A 240 11.14 -4.05 -5.67
N ASN A 241 10.83 -3.11 -6.57
CA ASN A 241 10.49 -3.44 -7.96
C ASN A 241 11.66 -4.12 -8.71
N LEU A 242 12.91 -3.67 -8.51
CA LEU A 242 14.08 -4.31 -9.11
C LEU A 242 14.28 -5.73 -8.59
N LYS A 243 14.19 -5.92 -7.27
CA LYS A 243 14.29 -7.25 -6.65
C LYS A 243 13.19 -8.18 -7.13
N ARG A 244 11.96 -7.69 -7.23
CA ARG A 244 10.81 -8.44 -7.77
C ARG A 244 11.11 -8.95 -9.17
N VAL A 245 11.55 -8.07 -10.08
CA VAL A 245 11.85 -8.44 -11.47
C VAL A 245 13.05 -9.39 -11.54
N GLN A 246 14.07 -9.23 -10.69
CA GLN A 246 15.19 -10.20 -10.59
C GLN A 246 14.70 -11.61 -10.23
N TYR A 247 13.77 -11.74 -9.26
CA TYR A 247 13.17 -13.02 -8.92
C TYR A 247 12.30 -13.59 -10.05
N GLU A 248 11.58 -12.73 -10.79
CA GLU A 248 10.82 -13.15 -11.97
C GLU A 248 11.73 -13.67 -13.10
N VAL A 249 12.90 -13.06 -13.31
CA VAL A 249 13.92 -13.58 -14.25
C VAL A 249 14.40 -14.95 -13.80
N ALA A 250 14.74 -15.11 -12.52
CA ALA A 250 15.18 -16.39 -11.97
C ALA A 250 14.09 -17.49 -12.11
N ALA A 251 12.84 -17.14 -11.87
CA ALA A 251 11.71 -18.07 -12.08
C ALA A 251 11.57 -18.47 -13.54
N ALA A 252 11.73 -17.53 -14.49
CA ALA A 252 11.66 -17.82 -15.94
C ALA A 252 12.85 -18.67 -16.42
N GLU A 253 14.04 -18.50 -15.84
CA GLU A 253 15.20 -19.37 -16.12
C GLU A 253 14.96 -20.81 -15.68
N LEU A 254 14.34 -21.01 -14.53
CA LEU A 254 13.95 -22.32 -14.04
C LEU A 254 12.81 -22.92 -14.87
N ALA A 255 11.81 -22.12 -15.27
CA ALA A 255 10.75 -22.57 -16.16
C ALA A 255 11.28 -23.03 -17.54
N LEU A 256 12.31 -22.37 -18.08
CA LEU A 256 12.99 -22.85 -19.28
C LEU A 256 13.64 -24.22 -19.05
N LYS A 257 14.32 -24.43 -17.91
CA LYS A 257 14.91 -25.73 -17.58
C LYS A 257 13.83 -26.80 -17.45
N VAL A 258 12.68 -26.52 -16.86
CA VAL A 258 11.53 -27.44 -16.80
C VAL A 258 11.09 -27.82 -18.21
N ALA A 259 10.85 -26.85 -19.10
CA ALA A 259 10.44 -27.12 -20.49
C ALA A 259 11.47 -27.95 -21.27
N GLN A 260 12.75 -27.86 -20.93
CA GLN A 260 13.82 -28.68 -21.50
C GLN A 260 13.85 -30.12 -20.96
N GLN A 261 13.23 -30.36 -19.77
CA GLN A 261 13.13 -31.71 -19.19
C GLN A 261 11.97 -32.52 -19.77
N ASP A 262 11.00 -31.92 -20.47
CA ASP A 262 9.80 -32.59 -21.00
C ASP A 262 10.11 -33.69 -22.04
N TYR A 263 11.34 -33.79 -22.54
CA TYR A 263 11.81 -34.95 -23.33
C TYR A 263 12.14 -36.19 -22.51
N ARG A 264 12.27 -36.06 -21.18
CA ARG A 264 12.70 -37.16 -20.31
C ARG A 264 11.52 -38.00 -19.88
N PRO A 265 11.72 -39.32 -19.70
CA PRO A 265 10.67 -40.19 -19.19
C PRO A 265 10.36 -39.90 -17.71
N LYS A 266 9.14 -40.25 -17.27
CA LYS A 266 8.71 -40.22 -15.88
C LYS A 266 8.48 -41.62 -15.37
N PHE A 267 8.84 -41.87 -14.11
CA PHE A 267 8.67 -43.13 -13.42
C PHE A 267 7.59 -42.97 -12.38
N GLU A 268 6.50 -43.74 -12.49
CA GLU A 268 5.36 -43.68 -11.59
C GLU A 268 5.05 -45.06 -11.05
N ALA A 269 4.83 -45.17 -9.72
CA ALA A 269 4.26 -46.34 -9.10
C ALA A 269 2.75 -46.21 -8.97
N GLY A 270 2.02 -47.27 -9.23
CA GLY A 270 0.58 -47.34 -9.06
C GLY A 270 0.18 -48.57 -8.25
N ALA A 271 -0.83 -48.44 -7.41
CA ALA A 271 -1.50 -49.56 -6.74
C ALA A 271 -3.02 -49.33 -6.81
N GLY A 272 -3.77 -50.35 -7.19
CA GLY A 272 -5.21 -50.26 -7.36
C GLY A 272 -5.94 -51.43 -6.75
N LEU A 273 -7.10 -51.16 -6.20
CA LEU A 273 -8.10 -52.14 -5.77
C LEU A 273 -9.38 -51.77 -6.54
N SER A 274 -10.00 -52.73 -7.24
CA SER A 274 -11.27 -52.50 -7.92
C SER A 274 -12.22 -53.67 -7.70
N ASN A 275 -13.48 -53.32 -7.60
CA ASN A 275 -14.60 -54.26 -7.51
C ASN A 275 -15.63 -53.86 -8.55
N VAL A 276 -16.14 -54.86 -9.27
CA VAL A 276 -17.18 -54.67 -10.30
C VAL A 276 -18.47 -55.25 -9.76
N ASP A 277 -19.56 -54.52 -9.84
CA ASP A 277 -20.91 -54.92 -9.44
C ASP A 277 -21.07 -55.36 -7.97
N LEU A 278 -20.16 -54.89 -7.10
CA LEU A 278 -20.10 -55.28 -5.69
C LEU A 278 -20.04 -56.82 -5.49
N ASP A 279 -19.56 -57.54 -6.50
CA ASP A 279 -19.34 -59.00 -6.44
C ASP A 279 -18.20 -59.34 -5.47
N SER A 280 -18.08 -60.58 -5.08
CA SER A 280 -17.05 -61.05 -4.17
C SER A 280 -15.62 -61.00 -4.72
N SER A 281 -15.47 -60.69 -6.01
CA SER A 281 -14.17 -60.62 -6.70
C SER A 281 -13.51 -59.25 -6.54
N LEU A 282 -12.46 -59.16 -5.74
CA LEU A 282 -11.60 -57.97 -5.59
C LEU A 282 -10.38 -58.10 -6.50
N THR A 283 -10.31 -57.27 -7.51
CA THR A 283 -9.11 -57.15 -8.36
C THR A 283 -8.08 -56.24 -7.72
N ARG A 284 -6.84 -56.74 -7.63
CA ARG A 284 -5.68 -56.02 -7.07
C ARG A 284 -4.67 -55.78 -8.22
N ASN A 285 -4.23 -54.54 -8.35
CA ASN A 285 -3.26 -54.14 -9.36
C ASN A 285 -2.07 -53.43 -8.70
N LEU A 286 -0.87 -53.81 -9.04
CA LEU A 286 0.37 -53.09 -8.72
C LEU A 286 1.09 -52.82 -10.03
N SER A 287 1.48 -51.59 -10.31
CA SER A 287 2.10 -51.15 -11.53
C SER A 287 3.31 -50.29 -11.29
N LEU A 288 4.32 -50.47 -12.10
CA LEU A 288 5.43 -49.52 -12.30
C LEU A 288 5.35 -49.07 -13.75
N THR A 289 5.10 -47.76 -13.95
CA THR A 289 4.93 -47.22 -15.27
C THR A 289 6.09 -46.28 -15.59
N VAL A 290 6.73 -46.53 -16.76
CA VAL A 290 7.71 -45.60 -17.35
C VAL A 290 7.06 -45.00 -18.57
N SER A 291 6.88 -43.71 -18.61
CA SER A 291 6.24 -43.01 -19.70
C SER A 291 7.08 -41.82 -20.16
N GLY A 292 7.17 -41.59 -21.44
CA GLY A 292 7.88 -40.47 -22.05
C GLY A 292 7.51 -40.29 -23.50
N PRO A 293 7.69 -39.12 -24.09
CA PRO A 293 7.40 -38.86 -25.49
C PRO A 293 8.48 -39.47 -26.39
N ILE A 294 8.08 -40.25 -27.40
CA ILE A 294 8.96 -40.69 -28.49
C ILE A 294 8.92 -39.66 -29.63
N TYR A 295 7.73 -39.20 -29.95
CA TYR A 295 7.51 -38.19 -30.98
C TYR A 295 6.32 -37.28 -30.57
N SER A 296 6.55 -35.97 -30.58
CA SER A 296 5.55 -34.98 -30.12
C SER A 296 5.13 -34.00 -31.24
N GLY A 297 5.45 -34.30 -32.50
CA GLY A 297 5.13 -33.40 -33.63
C GLY A 297 5.76 -32.01 -33.52
N GLY A 298 6.84 -31.85 -32.76
CA GLY A 298 7.50 -30.56 -32.50
C GLY A 298 6.96 -29.75 -31.32
N ALA A 299 5.93 -30.22 -30.58
CA ALA A 299 5.30 -29.50 -29.48
C ALA A 299 6.28 -29.15 -28.36
N ILE A 300 7.11 -30.12 -27.90
CA ILE A 300 8.09 -29.91 -26.82
C ILE A 300 9.17 -28.90 -27.28
N ALA A 301 9.65 -29.00 -28.51
CA ALA A 301 10.60 -28.03 -29.05
C ALA A 301 10.01 -26.62 -29.14
N SER A 302 8.73 -26.52 -29.52
CA SER A 302 8.01 -25.23 -29.52
C SER A 302 7.83 -24.66 -28.11
N ALA A 303 7.45 -25.49 -27.12
CA ALA A 303 7.33 -25.09 -25.71
C ALA A 303 8.66 -24.58 -25.14
N SER A 304 9.77 -25.29 -25.44
CA SER A 304 11.12 -24.87 -25.03
C SER A 304 11.51 -23.51 -25.64
N ARG A 305 11.24 -23.31 -26.97
CA ARG A 305 11.47 -22.01 -27.62
C ARG A 305 10.60 -20.88 -27.02
N ALA A 306 9.34 -21.18 -26.72
CA ALA A 306 8.44 -20.24 -26.07
C ALA A 306 8.95 -19.84 -24.65
N ALA A 307 9.39 -20.80 -23.84
CA ALA A 307 9.99 -20.54 -22.54
C ALA A 307 11.30 -19.72 -22.64
N MET A 308 12.12 -19.99 -23.69
CA MET A 308 13.32 -19.19 -23.99
C MET A 308 12.95 -17.73 -24.28
N ALA A 309 11.97 -17.51 -25.15
CA ALA A 309 11.50 -16.16 -25.48
C ALA A 309 10.92 -15.43 -24.25
N GLN A 310 10.18 -16.14 -23.39
CA GLN A 310 9.67 -15.58 -22.12
C GLN A 310 10.80 -15.19 -21.16
N ARG A 311 11.83 -16.03 -21.00
CA ARG A 311 13.03 -15.68 -20.23
C ARG A 311 13.70 -14.42 -20.76
N ASP A 312 13.88 -14.33 -22.08
CA ASP A 312 14.52 -13.18 -22.70
C ASP A 312 13.69 -11.91 -22.55
N ALA A 313 12.35 -12.03 -22.64
CA ALA A 313 11.45 -10.93 -22.33
C ALA A 313 11.57 -10.46 -20.87
N LYS A 314 11.69 -11.39 -19.89
CA LYS A 314 11.90 -11.04 -18.48
C LYS A 314 13.27 -10.38 -18.24
N ARG A 315 14.32 -10.83 -18.90
CA ARG A 315 15.65 -10.19 -18.86
C ARG A 315 15.64 -8.77 -19.43
N ALA A 316 14.99 -8.57 -20.57
CA ALA A 316 14.77 -7.24 -21.12
C ALA A 316 13.95 -6.36 -20.17
N GLY A 317 12.90 -6.91 -19.55
CA GLY A 317 12.08 -6.24 -18.54
C GLY A 317 12.88 -5.78 -17.31
N LEU A 318 13.92 -6.53 -16.90
CA LEU A 318 14.81 -6.11 -15.81
C LEU A 318 15.60 -4.84 -16.19
N HIS A 319 16.07 -4.76 -17.44
CA HIS A 319 16.74 -3.56 -17.92
C HIS A 319 15.79 -2.35 -17.93
N VAL A 320 14.56 -2.54 -18.43
CA VAL A 320 13.53 -1.49 -18.43
C VAL A 320 13.23 -1.03 -17.00
N ALA A 321 12.99 -1.97 -16.07
CA ALA A 321 12.74 -1.63 -14.66
C ALA A 321 13.91 -0.85 -14.03
N GLY A 322 15.15 -1.15 -14.44
CA GLY A 322 16.34 -0.40 -14.01
C GLY A 322 16.30 1.06 -14.45
N LEU A 323 15.93 1.30 -15.71
CA LEU A 323 15.80 2.67 -16.27
C LEU A 323 14.63 3.43 -15.62
N GLU A 324 13.49 2.76 -15.41
CA GLU A 324 12.32 3.36 -14.75
C GLU A 324 12.63 3.80 -13.32
N VAL A 325 13.28 2.95 -12.52
CA VAL A 325 13.67 3.28 -11.14
C VAL A 325 14.68 4.44 -11.14
N GLU A 326 15.66 4.45 -12.06
CA GLU A 326 16.60 5.56 -12.18
C GLU A 326 15.89 6.88 -12.52
N GLN A 327 14.94 6.84 -13.44
CA GLN A 327 14.15 8.01 -13.83
C GLN A 327 13.27 8.49 -12.66
N GLU A 328 12.61 7.58 -11.95
CA GLU A 328 11.79 7.90 -10.79
C GLU A 328 12.60 8.61 -9.70
N VAL A 329 13.79 8.10 -9.37
CA VAL A 329 14.68 8.72 -8.39
C VAL A 329 15.15 10.10 -8.84
N ARG A 330 15.55 10.24 -10.12
CA ARG A 330 15.95 11.56 -10.66
C ARG A 330 14.81 12.58 -10.58
N ASN A 331 13.62 12.18 -10.97
CA ASN A 331 12.44 13.04 -10.92
C ASN A 331 12.11 13.43 -9.47
N ALA A 332 12.10 12.49 -8.54
CA ALA A 332 11.85 12.76 -7.13
C ALA A 332 12.90 13.70 -6.53
N PHE A 333 14.17 13.53 -6.92
CA PHE A 333 15.27 14.39 -6.47
C PHE A 333 15.10 15.82 -6.99
N VAL A 334 14.80 16.00 -8.28
CA VAL A 334 14.56 17.32 -8.88
C VAL A 334 13.35 18.00 -8.23
N VAL A 335 12.26 17.28 -7.99
CA VAL A 335 11.07 17.84 -7.31
C VAL A 335 11.44 18.36 -5.91
N LEU A 336 12.28 17.64 -5.16
CA LEU A 336 12.76 18.08 -3.86
C LEU A 336 13.64 19.34 -3.96
N GLU A 337 14.57 19.40 -4.92
CA GLU A 337 15.42 20.59 -5.14
C GLU A 337 14.58 21.81 -5.50
N VAL A 338 13.62 21.64 -6.39
CA VAL A 338 12.69 22.72 -6.78
C VAL A 338 11.86 23.20 -5.59
N ALA A 339 11.37 22.28 -4.74
CA ALA A 339 10.62 22.66 -3.54
C ALA A 339 11.47 23.46 -2.55
N ARG A 340 12.74 23.10 -2.35
CA ARG A 340 13.70 23.85 -1.52
C ARG A 340 14.00 25.22 -2.08
N ALA A 341 14.28 25.31 -3.38
CA ALA A 341 14.55 26.58 -4.05
C ALA A 341 13.35 27.53 -3.97
N LYS A 342 12.14 27.02 -4.23
CA LYS A 342 10.90 27.78 -4.06
C LYS A 342 10.71 28.23 -2.60
N GLY A 343 11.02 27.39 -1.61
CA GLY A 343 10.96 27.73 -0.19
C GLY A 343 11.78 28.97 0.14
N THR A 344 13.05 29.00 -0.29
CA THR A 344 13.93 30.15 -0.09
C THR A 344 13.45 31.42 -0.82
N ALA A 345 12.89 31.27 -2.01
CA ALA A 345 12.34 32.38 -2.77
C ALA A 345 11.07 32.95 -2.12
N THR A 346 10.16 32.11 -1.67
CA THR A 346 8.91 32.54 -1.02
C THR A 346 9.15 33.18 0.35
N ASP A 347 10.19 32.78 1.10
CA ASP A 347 10.57 33.46 2.36
C ASP A 347 10.96 34.93 2.10
N ARG A 348 11.77 35.18 1.06
CA ARG A 348 12.14 36.55 0.65
C ARG A 348 10.94 37.34 0.09
N GLN A 349 10.04 36.66 -0.64
CA GLN A 349 8.82 37.28 -1.14
C GLN A 349 7.91 37.78 -0.01
N ILE A 350 7.71 36.95 1.04
CA ILE A 350 6.92 37.34 2.22
C ILE A 350 7.54 38.54 2.92
N GLU A 351 8.87 38.55 3.11
CA GLU A 351 9.57 39.65 3.75
C GLU A 351 9.34 40.95 2.98
N ALA A 352 9.58 40.96 1.65
CA ALA A 352 9.38 42.12 0.80
C ALA A 352 7.91 42.58 0.75
N ALA A 353 6.96 41.63 0.54
CA ALA A 353 5.53 41.95 0.48
C ALA A 353 4.99 42.45 1.84
N SER A 354 5.52 41.96 2.96
CA SER A 354 5.12 42.46 4.29
C SER A 354 5.60 43.89 4.57
N VAL A 355 6.79 44.26 4.08
CA VAL A 355 7.30 45.62 4.16
C VAL A 355 6.48 46.54 3.28
N ALA A 356 6.22 46.14 2.00
CA ALA A 356 5.40 46.89 1.07
C ALA A 356 3.98 47.15 1.59
N PHE A 357 3.32 46.08 2.09
CA PHE A 357 1.96 46.22 2.66
C PHE A 357 1.92 47.20 3.84
N ARG A 358 2.87 47.11 4.78
CA ARG A 358 2.93 48.07 5.90
C ARG A 358 3.16 49.51 5.43
N GLY A 359 4.08 49.72 4.50
CA GLY A 359 4.37 51.05 3.93
C GLY A 359 3.15 51.66 3.21
N VAL A 360 2.51 50.89 2.32
CA VAL A 360 1.32 51.34 1.59
C VAL A 360 0.16 51.64 2.56
N ARG A 361 -0.02 50.85 3.62
CA ARG A 361 -1.05 51.08 4.63
C ARG A 361 -0.80 52.38 5.44
N GLU A 362 0.45 52.66 5.81
CA GLU A 362 0.82 53.90 6.48
C GLU A 362 0.64 55.13 5.54
N GLU A 363 1.11 55.03 4.30
CA GLU A 363 0.92 56.08 3.28
C GLU A 363 -0.58 56.38 3.03
N ALA A 364 -1.42 55.30 3.00
CA ALA A 364 -2.86 55.45 2.83
C ALA A 364 -3.53 56.11 4.05
N SER A 365 -3.03 55.87 5.29
CA SER A 365 -3.50 56.55 6.47
C SER A 365 -3.23 58.05 6.50
N LEU A 366 -2.20 58.51 5.72
CA LEU A 366 -1.82 59.88 5.51
C LEU A 366 -2.46 60.51 4.27
N GLY A 367 -3.31 59.74 3.54
CA GLY A 367 -3.97 60.20 2.31
C GLY A 367 -3.10 60.18 1.07
N ALA A 368 -1.87 59.63 1.13
CA ALA A 368 -0.94 59.53 0.01
C ALA A 368 -1.17 58.34 -0.92
N ARG A 369 -2.01 57.39 -0.52
CA ARG A 369 -2.38 56.17 -1.30
C ARG A 369 -3.88 55.92 -1.25
N THR A 370 -4.37 55.17 -2.23
CA THR A 370 -5.79 54.81 -2.34
C THR A 370 -6.09 53.51 -1.52
N THR A 371 -7.36 53.32 -1.19
CA THR A 371 -7.84 52.05 -0.60
C THR A 371 -7.53 50.86 -1.51
N LEU A 372 -7.58 51.06 -2.83
CA LEU A 372 -7.23 50.01 -3.80
C LEU A 372 -5.76 49.59 -3.70
N ASP A 373 -4.83 50.52 -3.47
CA ASP A 373 -3.41 50.22 -3.32
C ASP A 373 -3.17 49.33 -2.07
N VAL A 374 -3.87 49.64 -0.97
CA VAL A 374 -3.81 48.81 0.28
C VAL A 374 -4.32 47.41 0.03
N LEU A 375 -5.49 47.26 -0.60
CA LEU A 375 -6.11 45.98 -0.90
C LEU A 375 -5.26 45.15 -1.87
N ASN A 376 -4.56 45.78 -2.81
CA ASN A 376 -3.65 45.08 -3.73
C ASN A 376 -2.38 44.60 -3.01
N ALA A 377 -1.75 45.45 -2.19
CA ALA A 377 -0.58 45.08 -1.40
C ALA A 377 -0.88 43.95 -0.41
N GLU A 378 -2.09 43.96 0.18
CA GLU A 378 -2.57 42.88 1.03
C GLU A 378 -2.73 41.56 0.27
N GLN A 379 -3.33 41.58 -0.92
CA GLN A 379 -3.49 40.40 -1.76
C GLN A 379 -2.13 39.80 -2.12
N GLU A 380 -1.14 40.62 -2.45
CA GLU A 380 0.23 40.17 -2.76
C GLU A 380 0.87 39.47 -1.57
N LEU A 381 0.73 40.04 -0.38
CA LEU A 381 1.22 39.41 0.85
C LEU A 381 0.50 38.08 1.15
N LEU A 382 -0.83 38.05 0.97
CA LEU A 382 -1.63 36.85 1.16
C LEU A 382 -1.18 35.74 0.19
N ASP A 383 -0.98 36.04 -1.09
CA ASP A 383 -0.54 35.09 -2.09
C ASP A 383 0.87 34.55 -1.80
N ALA A 384 1.77 35.40 -1.32
CA ALA A 384 3.08 34.99 -0.83
C ALA A 384 2.98 34.01 0.35
N ARG A 385 2.09 34.27 1.32
CA ARG A 385 1.86 33.39 2.47
C ARG A 385 1.25 32.03 2.05
N VAL A 386 0.25 32.04 1.16
CA VAL A 386 -0.34 30.81 0.58
C VAL A 386 0.74 29.98 -0.13
N SER A 387 1.59 30.63 -0.94
CA SER A 387 2.70 29.98 -1.63
C SER A 387 3.69 29.36 -0.64
N ARG A 388 4.01 30.04 0.46
CA ARG A 388 4.93 29.53 1.49
C ARG A 388 4.41 28.29 2.19
N ILE A 389 3.11 28.30 2.59
CA ILE A 389 2.48 27.12 3.19
C ILE A 389 2.57 25.94 2.23
N SER A 390 2.19 26.14 0.96
CA SER A 390 2.24 25.11 -0.08
C SER A 390 3.64 24.56 -0.24
N THR A 391 4.64 25.41 -0.41
CA THR A 391 6.03 25.02 -0.66
C THR A 391 6.63 24.24 0.50
N ARG A 392 6.34 24.63 1.75
CA ARG A 392 6.79 23.92 2.94
C ARG A 392 6.23 22.50 3.04
N ILE A 393 4.96 22.34 2.71
CA ILE A 393 4.29 21.01 2.70
C ILE A 393 4.82 20.18 1.52
N ASP A 394 5.00 20.80 0.35
CA ASP A 394 5.52 20.11 -0.85
C ASP A 394 6.96 19.61 -0.63
N GLU A 395 7.83 20.36 0.06
CA GLU A 395 9.18 19.89 0.43
C GLU A 395 9.12 18.64 1.31
N GLN A 396 8.21 18.59 2.28
CA GLN A 396 8.06 17.44 3.13
C GLN A 396 7.57 16.22 2.35
N ILE A 397 6.53 16.38 1.52
CA ILE A 397 6.02 15.29 0.67
C ILE A 397 7.12 14.80 -0.29
N ALA A 398 7.84 15.72 -0.95
CA ALA A 398 8.94 15.40 -1.86
C ALA A 398 10.07 14.62 -1.16
N SER A 399 10.37 14.95 0.09
CA SER A 399 11.38 14.24 0.89
C SER A 399 11.00 12.77 1.12
N TYR A 400 9.75 12.48 1.44
CA TYR A 400 9.26 11.11 1.61
C TYR A 400 9.05 10.40 0.27
N SER A 401 8.67 11.13 -0.79
CA SER A 401 8.60 10.58 -2.15
C SER A 401 9.97 10.10 -2.64
N LEU A 402 11.04 10.85 -2.34
CA LEU A 402 12.41 10.43 -2.65
C LEU A 402 12.80 9.17 -1.85
N LEU A 403 12.41 9.05 -0.58
CA LEU A 403 12.61 7.82 0.19
C LEU A 403 11.89 6.63 -0.43
N ALA A 404 10.66 6.82 -0.90
CA ALA A 404 9.90 5.78 -1.61
C ALA A 404 10.60 5.37 -2.90
N ALA A 405 11.00 6.34 -3.74
CA ALA A 405 11.73 6.10 -4.98
C ALA A 405 13.08 5.39 -4.77
N MET A 406 13.71 5.57 -3.59
CA MET A 406 14.91 4.82 -3.21
C MET A 406 14.62 3.43 -2.63
N GLY A 407 13.36 3.04 -2.46
CA GLY A 407 12.98 1.79 -1.83
C GLY A 407 13.15 1.76 -0.30
N LYS A 408 13.26 2.92 0.35
CA LYS A 408 13.56 3.06 1.79
C LYS A 408 12.36 3.48 2.65
N LEU A 409 11.20 3.71 2.06
CA LEU A 409 10.00 4.11 2.80
C LEU A 409 9.27 2.88 3.36
N THR A 410 9.82 2.27 4.40
CA THR A 410 9.25 1.08 5.07
C THR A 410 9.06 1.32 6.56
N ALA A 411 8.20 0.53 7.20
CA ALA A 411 7.94 0.60 8.64
C ALA A 411 9.20 0.35 9.48
N THR A 412 10.09 -0.51 8.98
CA THR A 412 11.36 -0.85 9.61
C THR A 412 12.37 0.30 9.51
N GLU A 413 12.56 0.88 8.32
CA GLU A 413 13.51 1.98 8.10
C GLU A 413 13.08 3.28 8.82
N LEU A 414 11.76 3.50 8.94
CA LEU A 414 11.19 4.63 9.68
C LEU A 414 11.08 4.38 11.20
N ASP A 415 11.45 3.19 11.66
CA ASP A 415 11.33 2.77 13.06
C ASP A 415 9.96 3.12 13.67
N LEU A 416 8.87 2.68 13.00
CA LEU A 416 7.52 3.03 13.43
C LEU A 416 7.09 2.37 14.74
N GLY A 417 7.83 1.37 15.24
CA GLY A 417 7.51 0.63 16.45
C GLY A 417 6.23 -0.21 16.32
N VAL A 418 5.93 -0.68 15.11
CA VAL A 418 4.83 -1.61 14.82
C VAL A 418 5.36 -3.04 14.72
N LYS A 419 4.51 -4.01 15.04
CA LYS A 419 4.82 -5.41 14.72
C LYS A 419 4.81 -5.56 13.19
N THR A 420 5.99 -5.69 12.60
CA THR A 420 6.13 -5.93 11.16
C THR A 420 5.68 -7.34 10.81
N TYR A 421 5.06 -7.49 9.65
CA TYR A 421 4.69 -8.81 9.13
C TYR A 421 5.94 -9.57 8.71
N ASP A 422 6.15 -10.77 9.27
CA ASP A 422 7.22 -11.68 8.81
C ASP A 422 6.69 -12.57 7.68
N PRO A 423 7.11 -12.32 6.44
CA PRO A 423 6.67 -13.13 5.30
C PRO A 423 7.22 -14.57 5.31
N ALA A 424 8.23 -14.87 6.13
CA ALA A 424 8.80 -16.20 6.24
C ALA A 424 8.07 -17.09 7.24
N GLU A 425 7.35 -16.51 8.21
CA GLU A 425 6.65 -17.25 9.26
C GLU A 425 5.65 -18.26 8.67
N TYR A 426 4.73 -17.78 7.83
CA TYR A 426 3.74 -18.63 7.20
C TYR A 426 4.36 -19.64 6.22
N TYR A 427 5.28 -19.18 5.36
CA TYR A 427 5.99 -20.03 4.41
C TYR A 427 6.66 -21.23 5.10
N ASN A 428 7.34 -21.02 6.23
CA ASN A 428 8.02 -22.07 6.97
C ASN A 428 7.06 -23.13 7.54
N LEU A 429 5.81 -22.73 7.82
CA LEU A 429 4.77 -23.67 8.26
C LEU A 429 4.22 -24.54 7.11
N VAL A 430 4.10 -23.96 5.90
CA VAL A 430 3.42 -24.64 4.76
C VAL A 430 4.36 -25.31 3.78
N LYS A 431 5.61 -24.87 3.64
CA LYS A 431 6.56 -25.37 2.62
C LYS A 431 6.74 -26.88 2.58
N SER A 432 6.48 -27.59 3.68
CA SER A 432 6.50 -29.04 3.74
C SER A 432 5.15 -29.67 3.46
N ALA A 433 4.17 -28.94 2.93
CA ALA A 433 2.80 -29.40 2.65
C ALA A 433 2.19 -30.22 3.81
N PRO A 434 1.95 -29.64 4.99
CA PRO A 434 1.46 -30.36 6.15
C PRO A 434 0.03 -30.86 5.91
N ARG A 435 -0.27 -32.10 6.33
CA ARG A 435 -1.63 -32.64 6.25
C ARG A 435 -2.51 -31.97 7.32
N ALA A 436 -3.78 -31.70 7.02
CA ALA A 436 -4.73 -31.05 7.93
C ALA A 436 -4.77 -31.67 9.34
N LYS A 437 -4.69 -33.00 9.44
CA LYS A 437 -4.72 -33.74 10.74
C LYS A 437 -3.32 -33.97 11.35
N SER A 438 -2.25 -33.39 10.81
CA SER A 438 -0.91 -33.48 11.39
C SER A 438 -0.70 -32.41 12.48
N LYS A 439 0.32 -32.61 13.36
CA LYS A 439 0.70 -31.58 14.35
C LYS A 439 1.04 -30.25 13.71
N GLN A 440 1.67 -30.27 12.53
CA GLN A 440 1.98 -29.07 11.75
C GLN A 440 0.73 -28.43 11.15
N GLY A 441 -0.21 -29.24 10.60
CA GLY A 441 -1.50 -28.74 10.11
C GLY A 441 -2.34 -28.09 11.22
N ALA A 442 -2.41 -28.70 12.39
CA ALA A 442 -3.10 -28.10 13.54
C ALA A 442 -2.43 -26.81 14.05
N ALA A 443 -1.11 -26.67 13.91
CA ALA A 443 -0.42 -25.43 14.19
C ALA A 443 -0.73 -24.35 13.15
N LEU A 444 -0.80 -24.73 11.87
CA LEU A 444 -1.20 -23.85 10.77
C LEU A 444 -2.64 -23.35 10.94
N ASP A 445 -3.59 -24.23 11.27
CA ASP A 445 -4.99 -23.86 11.51
C ASP A 445 -5.13 -22.82 12.64
N ARG A 446 -4.35 -22.96 13.72
CA ARG A 446 -4.31 -21.96 14.80
C ARG A 446 -3.78 -20.60 14.33
N VAL A 447 -2.75 -20.59 13.50
CA VAL A 447 -2.23 -19.33 12.91
C VAL A 447 -3.29 -18.69 12.00
N LEU A 448 -3.96 -19.48 11.17
CA LEU A 448 -5.03 -19.00 10.29
C LEU A 448 -6.22 -18.44 11.07
N GLN A 449 -6.64 -19.09 12.15
CA GLN A 449 -7.71 -18.60 13.04
C GLN A 449 -7.31 -17.28 13.71
N GLY A 450 -6.06 -17.15 14.17
CA GLY A 450 -5.55 -15.91 14.74
C GLY A 450 -5.46 -14.76 13.72
N LEU A 451 -5.27 -15.07 12.43
CA LEU A 451 -5.23 -14.08 11.34
C LEU A 451 -6.63 -13.70 10.83
N ALA A 452 -7.64 -14.55 11.04
CA ALA A 452 -9.02 -14.28 10.64
C ALA A 452 -9.80 -13.49 11.71
N GLY A 453 -9.30 -13.46 12.95
CA GLY A 453 -9.92 -12.75 14.08
C GLY A 453 -9.42 -11.30 14.29
N ASN A 454 -8.53 -10.81 13.45
CA ASN A 454 -8.04 -9.43 13.38
C ASN A 454 -8.49 -8.81 12.06
#